data_67f575bd37d7ce7f53cf055808689d24
#
_entry.id   67f575bd37d7ce7f53cf055808689d24
#
_cell.length_a   1.000
_cell.length_b   1.000
_cell.length_c   1.000
_cell.angle_alpha   90.00
_cell.angle_beta   90.00
_cell.angle_gamma   90.00
#
_symmetry.space_group_name_H-M   'P 1'
#
loop_
_entity.id
_entity.type
_entity.pdbx_description
1 polymer ?
#
loop_
_entity_poly.entity_id
_entity_poly.type
_entity_poly.pdbx_seq_one_letter_code
_entity_poly.pdbx_strand_id
1 'polypeptide(L)'
;MKRIEQRLADLKAAQEAGKYTLCPRCGMDTMKPDLYTNALSRSADIMVCDTCGVDEAKLAFMNAPMSLYQWAGLRPRRPDSDFKALPAAHVWERVKQEQLPMLRELFSRFENGEDAAELRLEALEICPGLTQLWTEPFQAKYTCKDVSMMIRFRRTEAGIETSMSLLTGK
;
A
#
# COMPACT_ATOMS: atom_id res chain seq x y z
N MET A 1 1.98 14.75 -9.10
CA MET A 1 1.43 14.73 -7.72
C MET A 1 1.63 13.33 -7.16
N LYS A 2 2.13 13.24 -5.94
CA LYS A 2 2.35 11.95 -5.28
C LYS A 2 1.00 11.25 -5.04
N ARG A 3 0.99 9.91 -5.10
CA ARG A 3 -0.25 9.13 -4.89
C ARG A 3 -0.91 9.39 -3.53
N ILE A 4 -0.12 9.60 -2.48
CA ILE A 4 -0.64 9.88 -1.15
C ILE A 4 -1.36 11.24 -1.11
N GLU A 5 -0.83 12.24 -1.79
CA GLU A 5 -1.44 13.58 -1.88
C GLU A 5 -2.77 13.53 -2.63
N GLN A 6 -2.84 12.78 -3.73
CA GLN A 6 -4.09 12.58 -4.46
C GLN A 6 -5.14 11.89 -3.58
N ARG A 7 -4.77 10.82 -2.87
CA ARG A 7 -5.68 10.10 -1.98
C ARG A 7 -6.16 10.98 -0.82
N LEU A 8 -5.29 11.82 -0.26
CA LEU A 8 -5.69 12.80 0.75
C LEU A 8 -6.70 13.80 0.20
N ALA A 9 -6.47 14.31 -1.01
CA ALA A 9 -7.40 15.23 -1.68
C ALA A 9 -8.77 14.55 -1.93
N ASP A 10 -8.78 13.30 -2.38
CA ASP A 10 -10.00 12.53 -2.61
C ASP A 10 -10.77 12.28 -1.30
N LEU A 11 -10.06 11.95 -0.21
CA LEU A 11 -10.66 11.77 1.11
C LEU A 11 -11.24 13.08 1.65
N LYS A 12 -10.53 14.19 1.49
CA LYS A 12 -11.01 15.52 1.88
C LYS A 12 -12.28 15.88 1.11
N ALA A 13 -12.27 15.74 -0.20
CA ALA A 13 -13.44 16.01 -1.04
C ALA A 13 -14.64 15.12 -0.65
N ALA A 14 -14.41 13.86 -0.32
CA ALA A 14 -15.45 12.95 0.16
C ALA A 14 -16.02 13.40 1.51
N GLN A 15 -15.18 13.86 2.45
CA GLN A 15 -15.62 14.41 3.72
C GLN A 15 -16.47 15.66 3.55
N GLU A 16 -16.02 16.62 2.76
CA GLU A 16 -16.73 17.87 2.47
C GLU A 16 -18.08 17.62 1.76
N ALA A 17 -18.17 16.56 0.95
CA ALA A 17 -19.40 16.12 0.31
C ALA A 17 -20.32 15.28 1.22
N GLY A 18 -19.96 15.06 2.50
CA GLY A 18 -20.71 14.21 3.43
C GLY A 18 -20.69 12.70 3.09
N LYS A 19 -19.77 12.29 2.21
CA LYS A 19 -19.62 10.90 1.76
C LYS A 19 -18.52 10.18 2.51
N TYR A 20 -18.64 10.12 3.82
CA TYR A 20 -17.69 9.41 4.68
C TYR A 20 -18.43 8.55 5.71
N THR A 21 -17.86 7.43 6.06
CA THR A 21 -18.37 6.55 7.12
C THR A 21 -17.22 6.10 8.03
N LEU A 22 -16.06 5.85 7.44
CA LEU A 22 -14.90 5.33 8.16
C LEU A 22 -13.89 6.44 8.44
N CYS A 23 -13.25 6.34 9.61
CA CYS A 23 -12.14 7.22 9.94
C CYS A 23 -10.94 6.96 9.00
N PRO A 24 -10.40 7.99 8.32
CA PRO A 24 -9.29 7.79 7.38
C PRO A 24 -8.04 7.19 8.03
N ARG A 25 -7.81 7.48 9.32
CA ARG A 25 -6.60 7.01 10.02
C ARG A 25 -6.72 5.57 10.51
N CYS A 26 -7.78 5.21 11.22
CA CYS A 26 -7.93 3.86 11.78
C CYS A 26 -8.78 2.90 10.93
N GLY A 27 -9.59 3.40 10.00
CA GLY A 27 -10.47 2.60 9.16
C GLY A 27 -11.72 2.09 9.86
N MET A 28 -12.01 2.56 11.08
CA MET A 28 -13.19 2.14 11.84
C MET A 28 -14.36 3.10 11.63
N ASP A 29 -15.58 2.59 11.79
CA ASP A 29 -16.82 3.38 11.78
C ASP A 29 -16.99 4.12 13.13
N THR A 30 -16.21 5.19 13.30
CA THR A 30 -16.11 5.97 14.54
C THR A 30 -16.20 7.48 14.29
N MET A 31 -16.50 7.87 13.04
CA MET A 31 -16.71 9.27 12.68
C MET A 31 -18.12 9.70 13.11
N LYS A 32 -18.21 10.93 13.63
CA LYS A 32 -19.51 11.56 13.95
C LYS A 32 -20.20 12.02 12.66
N PRO A 33 -21.54 12.05 12.64
CA PRO A 33 -22.32 12.48 11.45
C PRO A 33 -22.04 13.92 11.01
N ASP A 34 -21.81 14.84 11.95
CA ASP A 34 -21.35 16.19 11.63
C ASP A 34 -19.82 16.18 11.52
N LEU A 35 -19.33 16.44 10.32
CA LEU A 35 -17.92 16.38 10.00
C LEU A 35 -17.06 17.20 10.96
N TYR A 36 -17.45 18.44 11.20
CA TYR A 36 -16.66 19.41 11.97
C TYR A 36 -16.71 19.22 13.49
N THR A 37 -17.48 18.25 13.97
CA THR A 37 -17.44 17.80 15.36
C THR A 37 -16.41 16.70 15.62
N ASN A 38 -15.79 16.20 14.57
CA ASN A 38 -14.64 15.29 14.65
C ASN A 38 -13.33 16.05 14.86
N ALA A 39 -12.26 15.36 15.17
CA ALA A 39 -10.95 15.97 15.33
C ALA A 39 -10.30 16.30 13.97
N LEU A 40 -9.72 17.50 13.86
CA LEU A 40 -8.83 17.81 12.74
C LEU A 40 -7.49 17.10 12.96
N SER A 41 -7.04 16.36 11.94
CA SER A 41 -5.75 15.70 12.01
C SER A 41 -4.59 16.70 12.07
N ARG A 42 -3.53 16.35 12.81
CA ARG A 42 -2.26 17.09 12.84
C ARG A 42 -1.32 16.73 11.69
N SER A 43 -1.58 15.60 11.05
CA SER A 43 -0.72 15.04 10.00
C SER A 43 -1.21 15.37 8.59
N ALA A 44 -2.50 15.74 8.44
CA ALA A 44 -3.12 16.06 7.16
C ALA A 44 -4.35 16.97 7.37
N ASP A 45 -4.70 17.73 6.37
CA ASP A 45 -5.86 18.63 6.39
C ASP A 45 -7.18 17.87 6.11
N ILE A 46 -7.48 16.88 6.96
CA ILE A 46 -8.72 16.09 6.96
C ILE A 46 -9.16 15.76 8.39
N MET A 47 -10.44 15.45 8.54
CA MET A 47 -11.01 15.06 9.84
C MET A 47 -10.76 13.57 10.11
N VAL A 48 -10.47 13.26 11.37
CA VAL A 48 -10.32 11.90 11.92
C VAL A 48 -11.22 11.76 13.16
N CYS A 49 -11.52 10.54 13.59
CA CYS A 49 -12.30 10.36 14.80
C CYS A 49 -11.56 10.90 16.04
N ASP A 50 -12.29 11.22 17.09
CA ASP A 50 -11.73 11.84 18.30
C ASP A 50 -10.62 11.01 18.94
N THR A 51 -10.78 9.67 18.97
CA THR A 51 -9.74 8.76 19.47
C THR A 51 -8.43 8.89 18.69
N CYS A 52 -8.52 8.97 17.36
CA CYS A 52 -7.36 9.20 16.51
C CYS A 52 -6.75 10.59 16.71
N GLY A 53 -7.57 11.63 16.87
CA GLY A 53 -7.09 12.97 17.17
C GLY A 53 -6.33 13.06 18.50
N VAL A 54 -6.82 12.39 19.54
CA VAL A 54 -6.12 12.28 20.85
C VAL A 54 -4.81 11.51 20.71
N ASP A 55 -4.82 10.40 19.96
CA ASP A 55 -3.62 9.60 19.72
C ASP A 55 -2.56 10.37 18.95
N GLU A 56 -2.95 11.14 17.94
CA GLU A 56 -2.03 12.04 17.22
C GLU A 56 -1.40 13.08 18.14
N ALA A 57 -2.18 13.63 19.07
CA ALA A 57 -1.65 14.60 20.04
C ALA A 57 -0.58 13.96 20.94
N LYS A 58 -0.80 12.73 21.41
CA LYS A 58 0.17 11.97 22.22
C LYS A 58 1.44 11.66 21.42
N LEU A 59 1.30 11.16 20.20
CA LEU A 59 2.42 10.85 19.33
C LEU A 59 3.23 12.10 18.94
N ALA A 60 2.57 13.22 18.70
CA ALA A 60 3.23 14.48 18.44
C ALA A 60 4.05 14.95 19.66
N PHE A 61 3.50 14.82 20.87
CA PHE A 61 4.21 15.12 22.13
C PHE A 61 5.47 14.27 22.30
N MET A 62 5.42 13.00 21.86
CA MET A 62 6.56 12.07 21.91
C MET A 62 7.53 12.22 20.73
N ASN A 63 7.32 13.17 19.82
CA ASN A 63 8.06 13.32 18.56
C ASN A 63 8.07 12.04 17.69
N ALA A 64 7.00 11.26 17.73
CA ALA A 64 6.86 10.01 17.01
C ALA A 64 5.55 9.96 16.19
N PRO A 65 5.31 10.91 15.25
CA PRO A 65 4.09 10.92 14.46
C PRO A 65 3.94 9.68 13.61
N MET A 66 2.72 9.16 13.52
CA MET A 66 2.42 8.04 12.61
C MET A 66 2.54 8.50 11.15
N SER A 67 3.25 7.73 10.34
CA SER A 67 3.35 8.00 8.91
C SER A 67 1.99 7.88 8.22
N LEU A 68 1.70 8.77 7.27
CA LEU A 68 0.50 8.73 6.43
C LEU A 68 0.36 7.39 5.67
N TYR A 69 1.47 6.75 5.31
CA TYR A 69 1.48 5.43 4.66
C TYR A 69 0.91 4.30 5.53
N GLN A 70 0.77 4.53 6.83
CA GLN A 70 0.18 3.56 7.77
C GLN A 70 -1.32 3.75 7.95
N TRP A 71 -1.88 4.86 7.46
CA TRP A 71 -3.30 5.16 7.60
C TRP A 71 -4.17 4.22 6.76
N ALA A 72 -5.25 3.70 7.37
CA ALA A 72 -6.12 2.73 6.71
C ALA A 72 -6.75 3.25 5.42
N GLY A 73 -7.20 4.51 5.40
CA GLY A 73 -7.83 5.15 4.24
C GLY A 73 -6.86 5.50 3.11
N LEU A 74 -5.56 5.54 3.40
CA LEU A 74 -4.52 5.84 2.43
C LEU A 74 -3.85 4.59 1.86
N ARG A 75 -4.09 3.43 2.47
CA ARG A 75 -3.60 2.16 1.92
C ARG A 75 -4.33 1.84 0.61
N PRO A 76 -3.62 1.28 -0.38
CA PRO A 76 -4.25 0.85 -1.61
C PRO A 76 -5.30 -0.22 -1.30
N ARG A 77 -6.48 -0.08 -1.90
CA ARG A 77 -7.44 -1.19 -1.96
C ARG A 77 -6.81 -2.25 -2.85
N ARG A 78 -6.52 -3.41 -2.29
CA ARG A 78 -6.08 -4.54 -3.10
C ARG A 78 -7.20 -4.88 -4.08
N PRO A 79 -6.91 -5.02 -5.39
CA PRO A 79 -7.88 -5.57 -6.31
C PRO A 79 -8.34 -6.91 -5.74
N ASP A 80 -9.64 -7.16 -5.69
CA ASP A 80 -10.16 -8.50 -5.40
C ASP A 80 -9.57 -9.42 -6.45
N SER A 81 -8.58 -10.20 -6.03
CA SER A 81 -7.78 -10.91 -6.99
C SER A 81 -8.51 -12.19 -7.38
N ASP A 82 -8.89 -12.29 -8.66
CA ASP A 82 -9.21 -13.56 -9.31
C ASP A 82 -8.16 -14.64 -9.06
N PHE A 83 -6.98 -14.23 -8.61
CA PHE A 83 -5.87 -15.07 -8.17
C PHE A 83 -6.24 -16.05 -7.06
N LYS A 84 -7.15 -15.70 -6.14
CA LYS A 84 -7.55 -16.61 -5.04
C LYS A 84 -8.30 -17.86 -5.55
N ALA A 85 -8.98 -17.74 -6.67
CA ALA A 85 -9.75 -18.84 -7.27
C ALA A 85 -8.92 -19.73 -8.20
N LEU A 86 -7.73 -19.26 -8.65
CA LEU A 86 -6.91 -19.98 -9.59
C LEU A 86 -6.05 -21.06 -8.90
N PRO A 87 -5.73 -22.17 -9.60
CA PRO A 87 -4.65 -23.07 -9.20
C PRO A 87 -3.31 -22.32 -9.10
N ALA A 88 -2.47 -22.67 -8.12
CA ALA A 88 -1.20 -21.97 -7.88
C ALA A 88 -0.30 -21.89 -9.14
N ALA A 89 -0.24 -22.96 -9.93
CA ALA A 89 0.55 -22.96 -11.18
C ALA A 89 0.08 -21.88 -12.17
N HIS A 90 -1.22 -21.65 -12.30
CA HIS A 90 -1.77 -20.61 -13.16
C HIS A 90 -1.52 -19.21 -12.60
N VAL A 91 -1.56 -19.04 -11.27
CA VAL A 91 -1.21 -17.78 -10.62
C VAL A 91 0.23 -17.40 -10.95
N TRP A 92 1.17 -18.35 -10.82
CA TRP A 92 2.59 -18.07 -11.08
C TRP A 92 2.85 -17.72 -12.53
N GLU A 93 2.17 -18.38 -13.45
CA GLU A 93 2.30 -18.08 -14.87
C GLU A 93 1.79 -16.67 -15.20
N ARG A 94 0.64 -16.29 -14.66
CA ARG A 94 0.10 -14.93 -14.82
C ARG A 94 1.01 -13.88 -14.19
N VAL A 95 1.56 -14.13 -13.02
CA VAL A 95 2.53 -13.22 -12.39
C VAL A 95 3.74 -13.01 -13.29
N LYS A 96 4.29 -14.06 -13.89
CA LYS A 96 5.41 -13.95 -14.82
C LYS A 96 5.08 -13.16 -16.07
N GLN A 97 3.94 -13.41 -16.68
CA GLN A 97 3.56 -12.81 -17.96
C GLN A 97 3.09 -11.36 -17.81
N GLU A 98 2.23 -11.08 -16.81
CA GLU A 98 1.53 -9.81 -16.69
C GLU A 98 2.25 -8.83 -15.72
N GLN A 99 2.80 -9.32 -14.62
CA GLN A 99 3.25 -8.46 -13.54
C GLN A 99 4.77 -8.31 -13.44
N LEU A 100 5.53 -9.29 -13.86
CA LEU A 100 6.99 -9.20 -13.83
C LEU A 100 7.55 -8.00 -14.61
N PRO A 101 7.02 -7.64 -15.80
CA PRO A 101 7.45 -6.42 -16.49
C PRO A 101 7.20 -5.16 -15.68
N MET A 102 6.04 -5.04 -15.02
CA MET A 102 5.70 -3.90 -14.16
C MET A 102 6.62 -3.81 -12.94
N LEU A 103 6.91 -4.93 -12.29
CA LEU A 103 7.83 -4.98 -11.16
C LEU A 103 9.27 -4.60 -11.56
N ARG A 104 9.72 -4.97 -12.76
CA ARG A 104 11.02 -4.54 -13.30
C ARG A 104 11.08 -3.04 -13.53
N GLU A 105 10.00 -2.45 -14.00
CA GLU A 105 9.89 -0.99 -14.14
C GLU A 105 9.96 -0.30 -12.78
N LEU A 106 9.21 -0.78 -11.78
CA LEU A 106 9.26 -0.25 -10.42
C LEU A 106 10.67 -0.36 -9.81
N PHE A 107 11.35 -1.47 -10.07
CA PHE A 107 12.74 -1.64 -9.63
C PHE A 107 13.67 -0.61 -10.27
N SER A 108 13.55 -0.37 -11.58
CA SER A 108 14.35 0.66 -12.27
C SER A 108 14.06 2.07 -11.73
N ARG A 109 12.82 2.38 -11.43
CA ARG A 109 12.42 3.66 -10.84
C ARG A 109 12.98 3.83 -9.43
N PHE A 110 12.99 2.75 -8.64
CA PHE A 110 13.63 2.73 -7.33
C PHE A 110 15.14 3.02 -7.40
N GLU A 111 15.86 2.37 -8.33
CA GLU A 111 17.29 2.62 -8.55
C GLU A 111 17.58 4.04 -9.02
N ASN A 112 16.62 4.69 -9.69
CA ASN A 112 16.70 6.10 -10.09
C ASN A 112 16.32 7.08 -8.96
N GLY A 113 16.12 6.59 -7.75
CA GLY A 113 15.89 7.41 -6.56
C GLY A 113 14.44 7.79 -6.31
N GLU A 114 13.47 7.14 -6.93
CA GLU A 114 12.05 7.34 -6.62
C GLU A 114 11.72 6.82 -5.21
N ASP A 115 10.78 7.47 -4.54
CA ASP A 115 10.42 7.18 -3.14
C ASP A 115 9.91 5.75 -2.96
N ALA A 116 10.57 4.99 -2.08
CA ALA A 116 10.26 3.58 -1.83
C ALA A 116 8.83 3.34 -1.32
N ALA A 117 8.28 4.28 -0.54
CA ALA A 117 6.93 4.14 0.00
C ALA A 117 5.88 4.37 -1.09
N GLU A 118 6.10 5.32 -2.01
CA GLU A 118 5.25 5.55 -3.17
C GLU A 118 5.25 4.32 -4.10
N LEU A 119 6.42 3.76 -4.39
CA LEU A 119 6.56 2.55 -5.21
C LEU A 119 5.86 1.34 -4.59
N ARG A 120 5.93 1.17 -3.27
CA ARG A 120 5.20 0.09 -2.56
C ARG A 120 3.69 0.25 -2.70
N LEU A 121 3.16 1.46 -2.53
CA LEU A 121 1.73 1.73 -2.71
C LEU A 121 1.30 1.42 -4.13
N GLU A 122 2.07 1.88 -5.12
CA GLU A 122 1.80 1.61 -6.52
C GLU A 122 1.81 0.12 -6.82
N ALA A 123 2.84 -0.61 -6.39
CA ALA A 123 2.94 -2.06 -6.61
C ALA A 123 1.74 -2.82 -6.05
N LEU A 124 1.30 -2.50 -4.82
CA LEU A 124 0.15 -3.14 -4.21
C LEU A 124 -1.17 -2.81 -4.91
N GLU A 125 -1.24 -1.68 -5.60
CA GLU A 125 -2.42 -1.26 -6.35
C GLU A 125 -2.51 -1.91 -7.73
N ILE A 126 -1.38 -1.97 -8.46
CA ILE A 126 -1.36 -2.44 -9.85
C ILE A 126 -1.03 -3.93 -10.00
N CYS A 127 -0.51 -4.59 -8.95
CA CYS A 127 -0.11 -5.99 -8.98
C CYS A 127 -1.09 -6.86 -8.18
N PRO A 128 -2.15 -7.41 -8.79
CA PRO A 128 -3.07 -8.34 -8.13
C PRO A 128 -2.32 -9.52 -7.51
N GLY A 129 -2.68 -9.88 -6.27
CA GLY A 129 -2.07 -11.00 -5.54
C GLY A 129 -0.73 -10.68 -4.87
N LEU A 130 -0.11 -9.54 -5.14
CA LEU A 130 1.09 -9.09 -4.43
C LEU A 130 0.74 -8.86 -2.95
N THR A 131 1.50 -9.48 -2.05
CA THR A 131 1.28 -9.37 -0.61
C THR A 131 2.25 -8.41 0.07
N GLN A 132 3.49 -8.39 -0.39
CA GLN A 132 4.54 -7.52 0.15
C GLN A 132 5.53 -7.12 -0.94
N LEU A 133 6.05 -5.90 -0.84
CA LEU A 133 7.19 -5.41 -1.60
C LEU A 133 8.21 -4.82 -0.61
N TRP A 134 9.46 -5.30 -0.69
CA TRP A 134 10.61 -4.71 0.00
C TRP A 134 11.49 -4.01 -1.02
N THR A 135 12.19 -3.01 -0.59
CA THR A 135 13.12 -2.23 -1.43
C THR A 135 14.59 -2.48 -1.10
N GLU A 136 14.89 -3.04 0.07
CA GLU A 136 16.25 -3.34 0.52
C GLU A 136 16.35 -4.74 1.14
N PRO A 137 16.67 -5.79 0.37
CA PRO A 137 16.80 -5.85 -1.10
C PRO A 137 15.45 -5.74 -1.80
N PHE A 138 15.44 -5.32 -3.09
CA PHE A 138 14.20 -5.21 -3.84
C PHE A 138 13.64 -6.59 -4.17
N GLN A 139 12.52 -6.91 -3.57
CA GLN A 139 11.87 -8.21 -3.71
C GLN A 139 10.35 -8.12 -3.51
N ALA A 140 9.62 -8.94 -4.24
CA ALA A 140 8.17 -9.02 -4.22
C ALA A 140 7.71 -10.38 -3.72
N LYS A 141 6.70 -10.42 -2.84
CA LYS A 141 6.09 -11.66 -2.35
C LYS A 141 4.65 -11.76 -2.80
N TYR A 142 4.32 -12.87 -3.41
CA TYR A 142 2.96 -13.31 -3.72
C TYR A 142 2.59 -14.49 -2.84
N THR A 143 1.35 -14.54 -2.39
CA THR A 143 0.83 -15.67 -1.61
C THR A 143 -0.46 -16.16 -2.23
N CYS A 144 -0.51 -17.45 -2.56
CA CYS A 144 -1.68 -18.15 -3.03
C CYS A 144 -1.88 -19.41 -2.21
N LYS A 145 -2.95 -19.47 -1.40
CA LYS A 145 -3.19 -20.54 -0.44
C LYS A 145 -1.96 -20.74 0.47
N ASP A 146 -1.42 -21.95 0.51
CA ASP A 146 -0.29 -22.32 1.36
C ASP A 146 1.08 -22.16 0.68
N VAL A 147 1.09 -21.60 -0.52
CA VAL A 147 2.32 -21.40 -1.30
C VAL A 147 2.60 -19.92 -1.46
N SER A 148 3.82 -19.52 -1.21
CA SER A 148 4.31 -18.18 -1.49
C SER A 148 5.39 -18.23 -2.56
N MET A 149 5.38 -17.24 -3.45
CA MET A 149 6.46 -17.01 -4.41
C MET A 149 7.21 -15.75 -4.00
N MET A 150 8.52 -15.84 -3.93
CA MET A 150 9.42 -14.71 -3.75
C MET A 150 10.12 -14.42 -5.07
N ILE A 151 10.04 -13.18 -5.52
CA ILE A 151 10.73 -12.67 -6.71
C ILE A 151 11.75 -11.65 -6.23
N ARG A 152 13.03 -11.86 -6.57
CA ARG A 152 14.12 -10.94 -6.24
C ARG A 152 14.67 -10.31 -7.51
N PHE A 153 15.02 -9.04 -7.40
CA PHE A 153 15.55 -8.24 -8.49
C PHE A 153 16.97 -7.81 -8.17
N ARG A 154 17.83 -7.87 -9.16
CA ARG A 154 19.22 -7.47 -9.05
C ARG A 154 19.68 -6.79 -10.33
N ARG A 155 20.41 -5.69 -10.21
CA ARG A 155 21.07 -5.06 -11.34
C ARG A 155 22.37 -5.82 -11.66
N THR A 156 22.56 -6.12 -12.94
CA THR A 156 23.80 -6.71 -13.48
C THR A 156 24.26 -5.88 -14.67
N GLU A 157 25.45 -6.12 -15.16
CA GLU A 157 25.97 -5.48 -16.39
C GLU A 157 25.10 -5.81 -17.62
N ALA A 158 24.47 -6.97 -17.64
CA ALA A 158 23.58 -7.41 -18.73
C ALA A 158 22.14 -6.88 -18.59
N GLY A 159 21.79 -6.18 -17.50
CA GLY A 159 20.45 -5.66 -17.25
C GLY A 159 19.87 -6.07 -15.90
N ILE A 160 18.54 -6.24 -15.83
CA ILE A 160 17.86 -6.66 -14.60
C ILE A 160 17.72 -8.17 -14.59
N GLU A 161 18.43 -8.81 -13.67
CA GLU A 161 18.26 -10.21 -13.35
C GLU A 161 17.12 -10.42 -12.36
N THR A 162 16.29 -11.42 -12.59
CA THR A 162 15.19 -11.80 -11.69
C THR A 162 15.35 -13.27 -11.30
N SER A 163 15.29 -13.55 -10.01
CA SER A 163 15.23 -14.91 -9.47
C SER A 163 13.90 -15.13 -8.77
N MET A 164 13.32 -16.31 -8.96
CA MET A 164 12.05 -16.71 -8.35
C MET A 164 12.25 -17.97 -7.52
N SER A 165 11.70 -17.97 -6.30
CA SER A 165 11.70 -19.12 -5.41
C SER A 165 10.31 -19.35 -4.84
N LEU A 166 9.87 -20.60 -4.84
CA LEU A 166 8.65 -21.03 -4.17
C LEU A 166 8.96 -21.39 -2.71
N LEU A 167 8.16 -20.85 -1.81
CA LEU A 167 8.20 -21.16 -0.39
C LEU A 167 6.92 -21.93 -0.07
N THR A 168 7.04 -23.19 0.25
CA THR A 168 5.93 -23.99 0.78
C THR A 168 5.86 -23.78 2.27
N GLY A 169 4.72 -23.36 2.79
CA GLY A 169 4.45 -23.35 4.23
C GLY A 169 4.59 -24.79 4.78
N LYS A 170 5.31 -24.93 5.88
CA LYS A 170 5.26 -26.13 6.71
C LYS A 170 4.06 -26.03 7.63
#